data_10f2d694cfe024478e2ee749808264d9
#
_entry.id   10f2d694cfe024478e2ee749808264d9
#
_cell.length_a   1.000
_cell.length_b   1.000
_cell.length_c   1.000
_cell.angle_alpha   90.00
_cell.angle_beta   90.00
_cell.angle_gamma   90.00
#
_symmetry.space_group_name_H-M   'P 1'
#
loop_
_entity.id
_entity.type
_entity.pdbx_description
1 polymer ?
#
loop_
_entity_poly.entity_id
_entity_poly.type
_entity_poly.pdbx_seq_one_letter_code
_entity_poly.pdbx_strand_id
1 'polypeptide(L)'
;MNYGLTGLARAKARAKRWYHQLFKAIFGSRPVQWSKWVQNTYILHLEERTDRFHALNKELSKIKTTKGTLADEVTWFPALRDVEHWPAGEHIDEYSFEFHWAIDPDPWFYDHIDELADQTIDCSHAETAISLGHIRMWRQFLESDAEVAMFLEDDVYFDYQFEQKITSIFEKELPEDWDILYLGALPNYHGFTWDPHSKNLIRLYNGVWWMSSYVLTRSAAEKLLDNLPIVGPVDVWINYQFEYLNAYMTPGNLITQTGMTDSDNTYSFVQEYY
;
A
#
# COMPACT_ATOMS: atom_id res chain seq x y z
N MET A 1 21.27 -5.65 7.24
CA MET A 1 20.96 -5.09 8.61
C MET A 1 19.53 -5.45 8.99
N ASN A 2 19.31 -5.97 10.19
CA ASN A 2 17.99 -6.36 10.66
C ASN A 2 17.11 -5.12 10.88
N TYR A 3 16.28 -4.74 9.92
CA TYR A 3 15.27 -3.67 10.03
C TYR A 3 14.04 -4.07 10.88
N GLY A 4 14.08 -5.20 11.56
CA GLY A 4 13.08 -5.56 12.55
C GLY A 4 13.12 -4.55 13.70
N LEU A 5 11.98 -3.89 13.95
CA LEU A 5 11.80 -3.05 15.14
C LEU A 5 12.40 -3.79 16.36
N THR A 6 13.34 -3.18 17.07
CA THR A 6 13.89 -3.76 18.29
C THR A 6 12.74 -4.12 19.25
N GLY A 7 12.94 -5.10 20.13
CA GLY A 7 11.90 -5.50 21.09
C GLY A 7 11.31 -4.33 21.87
N LEU A 8 12.12 -3.28 22.13
CA LEU A 8 11.69 -2.04 22.77
C LEU A 8 10.75 -1.20 21.87
N ALA A 9 11.03 -1.12 20.56
CA ALA A 9 10.18 -0.39 19.61
C ALA A 9 8.82 -1.10 19.42
N ARG A 10 8.82 -2.45 19.38
CA ARG A 10 7.58 -3.25 19.37
C ARG A 10 6.78 -3.07 20.66
N ALA A 11 7.43 -3.06 21.81
CA ALA A 11 6.76 -2.81 23.10
C ALA A 11 6.17 -1.40 23.16
N LYS A 12 6.88 -0.38 22.68
CA LYS A 12 6.39 1.00 22.59
C LYS A 12 5.19 1.10 21.63
N ALA A 13 5.25 0.45 20.47
CA ALA A 13 4.13 0.42 19.50
C ALA A 13 2.89 -0.26 20.10
N ARG A 14 3.07 -1.41 20.80
CA ARG A 14 1.98 -2.10 21.51
C ARG A 14 1.38 -1.25 22.63
N ALA A 15 2.23 -0.60 23.46
CA ALA A 15 1.79 0.28 24.53
C ALA A 15 1.02 1.49 24.00
N LYS A 16 1.51 2.09 22.90
CA LYS A 16 0.83 3.17 22.19
C LYS A 16 -0.53 2.73 21.66
N ARG A 17 -0.61 1.56 20.99
CA ARG A 17 -1.87 0.95 20.55
C ARG A 17 -2.85 0.75 21.71
N TRP A 18 -2.41 0.15 22.80
CA TRP A 18 -3.25 -0.12 23.97
C TRP A 18 -3.79 1.17 24.59
N TYR A 19 -2.93 2.17 24.81
CA TYR A 19 -3.33 3.48 25.31
C TYR A 19 -4.40 4.13 24.44
N HIS A 20 -4.26 4.05 23.12
CA HIS A 20 -5.21 4.65 22.18
C HIS A 20 -6.53 3.89 22.07
N GLN A 21 -6.50 2.56 22.19
CA GLN A 21 -7.72 1.75 22.30
C GLN A 21 -8.50 2.12 23.57
N LEU A 22 -7.80 2.29 24.68
CA LEU A 22 -8.40 2.75 25.93
C LEU A 22 -8.97 4.16 25.79
N PHE A 23 -8.26 5.07 25.16
CA PHE A 23 -8.73 6.44 24.91
C PHE A 23 -10.01 6.44 24.04
N LYS A 24 -10.03 5.70 22.94
CA LYS A 24 -11.23 5.52 22.10
C LYS A 24 -12.41 4.91 22.88
N ALA A 25 -12.14 3.94 23.75
CA ALA A 25 -13.15 3.32 24.56
C ALA A 25 -13.79 4.30 25.58
N ILE A 26 -12.98 5.23 26.10
CA ILE A 26 -13.43 6.22 27.10
C ILE A 26 -14.15 7.42 26.46
N PHE A 27 -13.57 7.96 25.38
CA PHE A 27 -14.03 9.22 24.77
C PHE A 27 -14.89 9.04 23.52
N GLY A 28 -14.99 7.80 23.03
CA GLY A 28 -15.65 7.49 21.75
C GLY A 28 -14.90 8.00 20.54
N SER A 29 -15.23 7.49 19.36
CA SER A 29 -14.81 8.04 18.08
C SER A 29 -16.04 8.57 17.34
N ARG A 30 -15.91 9.70 16.65
CA ARG A 30 -16.96 10.12 15.72
C ARG A 30 -16.93 9.18 14.51
N PRO A 31 -18.09 8.72 14.02
CA PRO A 31 -18.12 7.93 12.79
C PRO A 31 -17.50 8.69 11.63
N VAL A 32 -16.65 8.00 10.88
CA VAL A 32 -16.05 8.56 9.66
C VAL A 32 -17.07 8.49 8.53
N GLN A 33 -17.16 9.52 7.72
CA GLN A 33 -17.98 9.52 6.50
C GLN A 33 -17.25 8.79 5.36
N TRP A 34 -16.78 7.57 5.64
CA TRP A 34 -15.88 6.83 4.76
C TRP A 34 -16.40 6.71 3.34
N SER A 35 -17.58 6.16 3.18
CA SER A 35 -18.20 5.95 1.86
C SER A 35 -18.57 7.24 1.10
N LYS A 36 -18.41 8.42 1.71
CA LYS A 36 -18.51 9.70 1.02
C LYS A 36 -17.26 9.97 0.18
N TRP A 37 -16.10 9.53 0.66
CA TRP A 37 -14.80 9.82 0.04
C TRP A 37 -14.24 8.61 -0.69
N VAL A 38 -14.43 7.42 -0.14
CA VAL A 38 -13.93 6.15 -0.65
C VAL A 38 -15.11 5.20 -0.80
N GLN A 39 -15.50 4.92 -2.04
CA GLN A 39 -16.69 4.11 -2.32
C GLN A 39 -16.39 2.62 -2.21
N ASN A 40 -15.19 2.19 -2.61
CA ASN A 40 -14.75 0.80 -2.55
C ASN A 40 -13.46 0.66 -1.71
N THR A 41 -13.36 -0.43 -0.98
CA THR A 41 -12.15 -0.81 -0.26
C THR A 41 -11.84 -2.27 -0.56
N TYR A 42 -10.68 -2.53 -1.15
CA TYR A 42 -10.19 -3.87 -1.49
C TYR A 42 -9.04 -4.25 -0.58
N ILE A 43 -9.05 -5.49 -0.10
CA ILE A 43 -7.98 -6.04 0.73
C ILE A 43 -7.41 -7.26 0.03
N LEU A 44 -6.17 -7.16 -0.44
CA LEU A 44 -5.43 -8.29 -1.01
C LEU A 44 -5.09 -9.27 0.13
N HIS A 45 -5.61 -10.48 0.06
CA HIS A 45 -5.56 -11.44 1.16
C HIS A 45 -5.27 -12.85 0.69
N LEU A 46 -4.26 -13.48 1.31
CA LEU A 46 -3.99 -14.91 1.16
C LEU A 46 -5.00 -15.72 1.98
N GLU A 47 -5.82 -16.51 1.33
CA GLU A 47 -6.96 -17.22 1.93
C GLU A 47 -6.53 -18.15 3.08
N GLU A 48 -5.35 -18.76 2.99
CA GLU A 48 -4.77 -19.59 4.05
C GLU A 48 -4.29 -18.81 5.28
N ARG A 49 -4.07 -17.49 5.18
CA ARG A 49 -3.63 -16.62 6.29
C ARG A 49 -4.82 -16.16 7.13
N THR A 50 -5.59 -17.12 7.66
CA THR A 50 -6.73 -16.85 8.53
C THR A 50 -6.37 -16.06 9.78
N ASP A 51 -5.13 -16.15 10.26
CA ASP A 51 -4.59 -15.33 11.34
C ASP A 51 -4.59 -13.84 11.00
N ARG A 52 -4.15 -13.47 9.78
CA ARG A 52 -4.15 -12.08 9.28
C ARG A 52 -5.58 -11.60 9.04
N PHE A 53 -6.42 -12.44 8.44
CA PHE A 53 -7.85 -12.13 8.28
C PHE A 53 -8.48 -11.72 9.60
N HIS A 54 -8.36 -12.53 10.65
CA HIS A 54 -8.96 -12.23 11.95
C HIS A 54 -8.34 -11.00 12.61
N ALA A 55 -7.03 -10.81 12.48
CA ALA A 55 -6.34 -9.65 13.04
C ALA A 55 -6.79 -8.35 12.38
N LEU A 56 -6.80 -8.30 11.04
CA LEU A 56 -7.19 -7.10 10.30
C LEU A 56 -8.70 -6.83 10.43
N ASN A 57 -9.54 -7.84 10.33
CA ASN A 57 -11.00 -7.68 10.51
C ASN A 57 -11.34 -7.10 11.89
N LYS A 58 -10.58 -7.49 12.93
CA LYS A 58 -10.70 -6.90 14.26
C LYS A 58 -10.26 -5.43 14.31
N GLU A 59 -9.24 -5.04 13.54
CA GLU A 59 -8.84 -3.62 13.43
C GLU A 59 -9.90 -2.80 12.71
N LEU A 60 -10.39 -3.29 11.57
CA LEU A 60 -11.43 -2.65 10.77
C LEU A 60 -12.74 -2.47 11.55
N SER A 61 -13.12 -3.45 12.37
CA SER A 61 -14.33 -3.38 13.22
C SER A 61 -14.28 -2.31 14.30
N LYS A 62 -13.11 -1.75 14.59
CA LYS A 62 -12.95 -0.63 15.56
C LYS A 62 -13.18 0.74 14.93
N ILE A 63 -13.14 0.83 13.61
CA ILE A 63 -13.28 2.08 12.86
C ILE A 63 -14.76 2.24 12.55
N LYS A 64 -15.41 3.16 13.24
CA LYS A 64 -16.82 3.46 13.03
C LYS A 64 -17.02 4.31 11.78
N THR A 65 -17.93 3.87 10.93
CA THR A 65 -18.37 4.61 9.75
C THR A 65 -19.84 5.01 9.87
N THR A 66 -20.32 5.78 8.92
CA THR A 66 -21.75 6.16 8.88
C THR A 66 -22.66 4.99 8.51
N LYS A 67 -22.11 3.88 8.00
CA LYS A 67 -22.85 2.66 7.61
C LYS A 67 -22.66 1.48 8.58
N GLY A 68 -21.83 1.65 9.61
CA GLY A 68 -21.49 0.60 10.56
C GLY A 68 -20.04 0.68 11.00
N THR A 69 -19.24 -0.28 10.60
CA THR A 69 -17.78 -0.29 10.78
C THR A 69 -17.10 -0.40 9.43
N LEU A 70 -15.80 -0.10 9.37
CA LEU A 70 -15.06 -0.27 8.13
C LEU A 70 -14.99 -1.75 7.68
N ALA A 71 -15.08 -2.69 8.62
CA ALA A 71 -15.18 -4.12 8.29
C ALA A 71 -16.43 -4.48 7.47
N ASP A 72 -17.49 -3.69 7.58
CA ASP A 72 -18.74 -3.90 6.83
C ASP A 72 -18.68 -3.29 5.42
N GLU A 73 -17.62 -2.54 5.10
CA GLU A 73 -17.46 -1.78 3.85
C GLU A 73 -16.26 -2.24 3.00
N VAL A 74 -15.66 -3.39 3.33
CA VAL A 74 -14.50 -3.92 2.61
C VAL A 74 -14.84 -5.15 1.77
N THR A 75 -14.10 -5.32 0.68
CA THR A 75 -14.08 -6.52 -0.15
C THR A 75 -12.74 -7.23 0.03
N TRP A 76 -12.77 -8.46 0.54
CA TRP A 76 -11.60 -9.32 0.59
C TRP A 76 -11.31 -9.87 -0.80
N PHE A 77 -10.14 -9.54 -1.33
CA PHE A 77 -9.75 -9.90 -2.68
C PHE A 77 -8.69 -11.02 -2.62
N PRO A 78 -8.90 -12.14 -3.33
CA PRO A 78 -8.01 -13.27 -3.23
C PRO A 78 -6.62 -12.94 -3.80
N ALA A 79 -5.61 -13.02 -2.95
CA ALA A 79 -4.21 -12.95 -3.34
C ALA A 79 -3.72 -14.32 -3.81
N LEU A 80 -2.69 -14.31 -4.62
CA LEU A 80 -1.96 -15.51 -5.00
C LEU A 80 -0.70 -15.61 -4.15
N ARG A 81 -0.29 -16.84 -3.81
CA ARG A 81 0.96 -17.04 -3.08
C ARG A 81 2.17 -16.81 -3.99
N ASP A 82 2.06 -17.31 -5.19
CA ASP A 82 3.05 -17.19 -6.25
C ASP A 82 2.38 -17.47 -7.62
N VAL A 83 3.13 -17.31 -8.69
CA VAL A 83 2.60 -17.50 -10.05
C VAL A 83 2.36 -18.97 -10.41
N GLU A 84 2.96 -19.93 -9.71
CA GLU A 84 2.74 -21.35 -9.93
C GLU A 84 1.33 -21.77 -9.48
N HIS A 85 0.74 -21.02 -8.56
CA HIS A 85 -0.61 -21.23 -8.04
C HIS A 85 -1.67 -20.38 -8.74
N TRP A 86 -1.39 -19.90 -9.95
CA TRP A 86 -2.36 -19.12 -10.73
C TRP A 86 -3.63 -19.94 -10.99
N PRO A 87 -4.83 -19.37 -10.77
CA PRO A 87 -6.08 -20.08 -10.98
C PRO A 87 -6.19 -20.66 -12.39
N ALA A 88 -6.69 -21.89 -12.50
CA ALA A 88 -6.90 -22.52 -13.79
C ALA A 88 -7.86 -21.70 -14.66
N GLY A 89 -7.41 -21.32 -15.87
CA GLY A 89 -8.19 -20.51 -16.81
C GLY A 89 -7.92 -19.01 -16.75
N GLU A 90 -7.18 -18.50 -15.76
CA GLU A 90 -6.59 -17.17 -15.82
C GLU A 90 -5.23 -17.25 -16.52
N HIS A 91 -5.01 -16.42 -17.50
CA HIS A 91 -3.70 -16.28 -18.13
C HIS A 91 -2.98 -15.08 -17.52
N ILE A 92 -1.70 -15.25 -17.19
CA ILE A 92 -0.82 -14.11 -16.99
C ILE A 92 -0.79 -13.40 -18.34
N ASP A 93 -1.30 -12.20 -18.36
CA ASP A 93 -1.21 -11.37 -19.55
C ASP A 93 0.27 -11.00 -19.72
N GLU A 94 0.89 -11.52 -20.77
CA GLU A 94 2.30 -11.27 -21.08
C GLU A 94 2.62 -9.77 -21.19
N TYR A 95 1.61 -8.95 -21.45
CA TYR A 95 1.73 -7.49 -21.50
C TYR A 95 1.49 -6.80 -20.16
N SER A 96 1.10 -7.52 -19.12
CA SER A 96 0.81 -6.95 -17.80
C SER A 96 2.00 -6.91 -16.86
N PHE A 97 3.02 -7.73 -17.12
CA PHE A 97 4.17 -7.88 -16.22
C PHE A 97 5.44 -8.31 -16.95
N GLU A 98 6.57 -7.66 -16.63
CA GLU A 98 7.91 -8.03 -17.06
C GLU A 98 8.68 -8.66 -15.89
N PHE A 99 9.03 -9.94 -16.04
CA PHE A 99 9.78 -10.67 -15.01
C PHE A 99 11.21 -10.21 -14.88
N HIS A 100 11.83 -9.87 -16.02
CA HIS A 100 13.21 -9.41 -16.09
C HIS A 100 13.20 -7.90 -16.13
N TRP A 101 13.92 -7.27 -15.25
CA TRP A 101 14.05 -5.82 -15.25
C TRP A 101 15.50 -5.39 -15.03
N ALA A 102 15.93 -4.37 -15.73
CA ALA A 102 17.22 -3.75 -15.52
C ALA A 102 17.12 -2.75 -14.36
N ILE A 103 18.14 -2.72 -13.52
CA ILE A 103 18.24 -1.69 -12.49
C ILE A 103 18.42 -0.36 -13.22
N ASP A 104 17.54 0.59 -12.90
CA ASP A 104 17.70 1.95 -13.37
C ASP A 104 19.02 2.51 -12.84
N PRO A 105 19.88 3.08 -13.68
CA PRO A 105 21.10 3.76 -13.25
C PRO A 105 20.83 5.06 -12.45
N ASP A 106 19.58 5.49 -12.30
CA ASP A 106 19.27 6.65 -11.48
C ASP A 106 19.51 6.35 -10.01
N PRO A 107 20.40 7.11 -9.32
CA PRO A 107 20.94 6.80 -8.00
C PRO A 107 19.93 6.82 -6.84
N TRP A 108 18.65 7.08 -7.09
CA TRP A 108 17.66 7.04 -6.01
C TRP A 108 17.40 5.64 -5.46
N PHE A 109 17.83 4.61 -6.19
CA PHE A 109 17.50 3.23 -5.86
C PHE A 109 18.51 2.57 -4.92
N TYR A 110 19.81 2.75 -5.14
CA TYR A 110 20.90 2.05 -4.43
C TYR A 110 22.16 2.88 -4.27
N ASP A 111 22.89 2.70 -3.16
CA ASP A 111 24.19 3.33 -2.89
C ASP A 111 25.34 2.81 -3.79
N HIS A 112 25.18 1.62 -4.41
CA HIS A 112 26.21 0.93 -5.19
C HIS A 112 25.77 0.58 -6.59
N ILE A 113 25.09 1.53 -7.24
CA ILE A 113 24.46 1.29 -8.53
C ILE A 113 25.46 0.99 -9.65
N ASP A 114 26.69 1.53 -9.57
CA ASP A 114 27.73 1.29 -10.58
C ASP A 114 28.10 -0.19 -10.71
N GLU A 115 27.92 -0.99 -9.65
CA GLU A 115 28.15 -2.43 -9.66
C GLU A 115 26.96 -3.23 -10.22
N LEU A 116 25.78 -2.63 -10.27
CA LEU A 116 24.52 -3.27 -10.63
C LEU A 116 23.90 -2.75 -11.93
N ALA A 117 24.40 -1.63 -12.46
CA ALA A 117 23.78 -0.88 -13.56
C ALA A 117 23.55 -1.66 -14.86
N ASP A 118 24.26 -2.77 -15.08
CA ASP A 118 24.11 -3.62 -16.28
C ASP A 118 23.47 -4.99 -15.94
N GLN A 119 22.96 -5.18 -14.70
CA GLN A 119 22.39 -6.46 -14.31
C GLN A 119 20.88 -6.48 -14.54
N THR A 120 20.41 -7.57 -15.10
CA THR A 120 18.99 -7.90 -15.15
C THR A 120 18.64 -8.72 -13.91
N ILE A 121 17.56 -8.35 -13.26
CA ILE A 121 17.09 -8.97 -12.02
C ILE A 121 15.76 -9.65 -12.30
N ASP A 122 15.62 -10.87 -11.81
CA ASP A 122 14.38 -11.63 -11.91
C ASP A 122 13.53 -11.35 -10.66
N CYS A 123 12.31 -10.92 -10.87
CA CYS A 123 11.34 -10.86 -9.79
C CYS A 123 11.06 -12.25 -9.22
N SER A 124 10.90 -12.35 -7.91
CA SER A 124 10.42 -13.57 -7.28
C SER A 124 8.98 -13.85 -7.70
N HIS A 125 8.55 -15.12 -7.58
CA HIS A 125 7.14 -15.48 -7.83
C HIS A 125 6.18 -14.71 -6.91
N ALA A 126 6.58 -14.44 -5.67
CA ALA A 126 5.77 -13.67 -4.72
C ALA A 126 5.63 -12.21 -5.14
N GLU A 127 6.71 -11.54 -5.56
CA GLU A 127 6.65 -10.16 -6.07
C GLU A 127 5.78 -10.06 -7.32
N THR A 128 5.88 -11.03 -8.22
CA THR A 128 5.01 -11.14 -9.40
C THR A 128 3.54 -11.32 -9.00
N ALA A 129 3.26 -12.23 -8.07
CA ALA A 129 1.91 -12.49 -7.58
C ALA A 129 1.29 -11.25 -6.90
N ILE A 130 2.06 -10.50 -6.13
CA ILE A 130 1.65 -9.24 -5.52
C ILE A 130 1.32 -8.21 -6.61
N SER A 131 2.22 -8.03 -7.58
CA SER A 131 2.03 -7.07 -8.69
C SER A 131 0.76 -7.39 -9.49
N LEU A 132 0.56 -8.66 -9.84
CA LEU A 132 -0.67 -9.10 -10.51
C LEU A 132 -1.91 -8.94 -9.63
N GLY A 133 -1.78 -9.14 -8.32
CA GLY A 133 -2.85 -8.87 -7.36
C GLY A 133 -3.32 -7.42 -7.41
N HIS A 134 -2.39 -6.46 -7.45
CA HIS A 134 -2.71 -5.03 -7.59
C HIS A 134 -3.37 -4.72 -8.93
N ILE A 135 -2.84 -5.23 -10.06
CA ILE A 135 -3.46 -5.05 -11.38
C ILE A 135 -4.91 -5.57 -11.38
N ARG A 136 -5.16 -6.75 -10.81
CA ARG A 136 -6.51 -7.33 -10.73
C ARG A 136 -7.45 -6.48 -9.88
N MET A 137 -6.99 -5.95 -8.74
CA MET A 137 -7.78 -5.03 -7.92
C MET A 137 -8.09 -3.72 -8.65
N TRP A 138 -7.15 -3.16 -9.41
CA TRP A 138 -7.41 -1.94 -10.22
C TRP A 138 -8.44 -2.20 -11.31
N ARG A 139 -8.35 -3.33 -12.01
CA ARG A 139 -9.35 -3.75 -13.02
C ARG A 139 -10.73 -3.91 -12.39
N GLN A 140 -10.83 -4.61 -11.25
CA GLN A 140 -12.08 -4.78 -10.52
C GLN A 140 -12.66 -3.44 -10.04
N PHE A 141 -11.81 -2.50 -9.65
CA PHE A 141 -12.25 -1.15 -9.32
C PHE A 141 -12.87 -0.45 -10.53
N LEU A 142 -12.25 -0.55 -11.70
CA LEU A 142 -12.77 0.08 -12.91
C LEU A 142 -14.05 -0.57 -13.46
N GLU A 143 -14.34 -1.81 -13.11
CA GLU A 143 -15.62 -2.47 -13.41
C GLU A 143 -16.78 -1.94 -12.55
N SER A 144 -16.51 -1.24 -11.45
CA SER A 144 -17.51 -0.63 -10.59
C SER A 144 -17.83 0.81 -11.03
N ASP A 145 -18.88 1.41 -10.45
CA ASP A 145 -19.22 2.84 -10.65
C ASP A 145 -18.49 3.77 -9.65
N ALA A 146 -17.54 3.25 -8.87
CA ALA A 146 -16.84 4.02 -7.87
C ALA A 146 -15.83 4.99 -8.50
N GLU A 147 -15.68 6.18 -7.93
CA GLU A 147 -14.70 7.19 -8.35
C GLU A 147 -13.40 7.12 -7.55
N VAL A 148 -13.46 6.57 -6.33
CA VAL A 148 -12.31 6.46 -5.42
C VAL A 148 -12.35 5.12 -4.72
N ALA A 149 -11.22 4.42 -4.72
CA ALA A 149 -11.05 3.17 -4.00
C ALA A 149 -9.78 3.15 -3.13
N MET A 150 -9.86 2.47 -1.98
CA MET A 150 -8.72 2.14 -1.14
C MET A 150 -8.28 0.71 -1.39
N PHE A 151 -6.97 0.51 -1.38
CA PHE A 151 -6.31 -0.77 -1.55
C PHE A 151 -5.43 -1.05 -0.36
N LEU A 152 -5.57 -2.23 0.22
CA LEU A 152 -4.84 -2.69 1.39
C LEU A 152 -4.23 -4.08 1.15
N GLU A 153 -3.11 -4.36 1.80
CA GLU A 153 -2.66 -5.72 2.07
C GLU A 153 -3.21 -6.20 3.43
N ASP A 154 -3.20 -7.51 3.67
CA ASP A 154 -3.84 -8.11 4.84
C ASP A 154 -3.02 -8.04 6.13
N ASP A 155 -1.78 -7.54 6.07
CA ASP A 155 -0.86 -7.44 7.19
C ASP A 155 -0.71 -6.01 7.77
N VAL A 156 -1.74 -5.20 7.65
CA VAL A 156 -1.74 -3.80 8.09
C VAL A 156 -2.51 -3.57 9.39
N TYR A 157 -2.21 -2.45 10.04
CA TYR A 157 -2.97 -1.94 11.19
C TYR A 157 -3.08 -0.42 11.14
N PHE A 158 -4.15 0.10 11.75
CA PHE A 158 -4.51 1.51 11.71
C PHE A 158 -3.92 2.29 12.89
N ASP A 159 -3.44 3.53 12.62
CA ASP A 159 -3.07 4.47 13.69
C ASP A 159 -4.33 4.88 14.49
N TYR A 160 -4.12 5.20 15.74
CA TYR A 160 -5.21 5.58 16.64
C TYR A 160 -5.91 6.89 16.26
N GLN A 161 -5.23 7.76 15.52
CA GLN A 161 -5.78 9.02 15.02
C GLN A 161 -6.33 8.88 13.59
N PHE A 162 -6.45 7.66 13.07
CA PHE A 162 -6.87 7.41 11.70
C PHE A 162 -8.13 8.20 11.35
N GLU A 163 -9.21 8.03 12.14
CA GLU A 163 -10.49 8.66 11.83
C GLU A 163 -10.42 10.19 11.82
N GLN A 164 -9.65 10.76 12.75
CA GLN A 164 -9.52 12.23 12.83
C GLN A 164 -8.68 12.79 11.68
N LYS A 165 -7.54 12.14 11.40
CA LYS A 165 -6.62 12.61 10.36
C LYS A 165 -7.18 12.40 8.97
N ILE A 166 -7.76 11.23 8.69
CA ILE A 166 -8.33 10.93 7.39
C ILE A 166 -9.50 11.87 7.07
N THR A 167 -10.34 12.20 8.07
CA THR A 167 -11.39 13.20 7.93
C THR A 167 -10.82 14.58 7.56
N SER A 168 -9.76 15.01 8.28
CA SER A 168 -9.12 16.30 7.98
C SER A 168 -8.54 16.34 6.56
N ILE A 169 -7.89 15.25 6.15
CA ILE A 169 -7.28 15.12 4.83
C ILE A 169 -8.34 15.29 3.74
N PHE A 170 -9.37 14.47 3.74
CA PHE A 170 -10.39 14.48 2.70
C PHE A 170 -11.28 15.74 2.70
N GLU A 171 -11.50 16.36 3.86
CA GLU A 171 -12.36 17.55 3.93
C GLU A 171 -11.63 18.86 3.66
N LYS A 172 -10.31 18.93 3.89
CA LYS A 172 -9.61 20.22 3.99
C LYS A 172 -8.25 20.31 3.34
N GLU A 173 -7.59 19.18 3.11
CA GLU A 173 -6.16 19.18 2.82
C GLU A 173 -5.83 18.57 1.45
N LEU A 174 -6.63 17.60 1.00
CA LEU A 174 -6.40 16.93 -0.27
C LEU A 174 -6.79 17.87 -1.43
N PRO A 175 -5.90 18.15 -2.37
CA PRO A 175 -6.22 19.00 -3.52
C PRO A 175 -7.20 18.28 -4.47
N GLU A 176 -7.90 19.03 -5.31
CA GLU A 176 -8.91 18.47 -6.21
C GLU A 176 -8.31 17.57 -7.31
N ASP A 177 -7.06 17.79 -7.67
CA ASP A 177 -6.34 17.10 -8.75
C ASP A 177 -5.47 15.93 -8.27
N TRP A 178 -5.68 15.43 -7.04
CA TRP A 178 -4.92 14.29 -6.54
C TRP A 178 -5.27 13.00 -7.31
N ASP A 179 -4.28 12.15 -7.49
CA ASP A 179 -4.41 10.85 -8.15
C ASP A 179 -4.23 9.68 -7.17
N ILE A 180 -3.17 9.71 -6.35
CA ILE A 180 -2.85 8.67 -5.36
C ILE A 180 -2.52 9.28 -4.01
N LEU A 181 -3.06 8.68 -2.95
CA LEU A 181 -2.78 9.03 -1.56
C LEU A 181 -2.26 7.81 -0.81
N TYR A 182 -0.98 7.82 -0.44
CA TYR A 182 -0.40 6.82 0.44
C TYR A 182 -0.80 7.09 1.90
N LEU A 183 -1.40 6.08 2.53
CA LEU A 183 -1.74 6.09 3.96
C LEU A 183 -0.64 5.45 4.81
N GLY A 184 0.21 4.65 4.18
CA GLY A 184 1.42 4.09 4.74
C GLY A 184 2.42 3.74 3.64
N ALA A 185 3.65 4.20 3.81
CA ALA A 185 4.76 3.89 2.94
C ALA A 185 6.07 3.96 3.72
N LEU A 186 7.11 3.35 3.20
CA LEU A 186 8.47 3.46 3.72
C LEU A 186 9.26 4.41 2.81
N PRO A 187 9.67 5.60 3.29
CA PRO A 187 10.55 6.45 2.51
C PRO A 187 11.89 5.79 2.25
N ASN A 188 12.37 5.85 1.00
CA ASN A 188 13.72 5.46 0.66
C ASN A 188 14.67 6.65 0.93
N TYR A 189 15.60 6.47 1.86
CA TYR A 189 16.49 7.57 2.29
C TYR A 189 17.36 8.16 1.18
N HIS A 190 17.64 7.42 0.10
CA HIS A 190 18.53 7.84 -0.98
C HIS A 190 17.82 8.55 -2.15
N GLY A 191 16.53 8.37 -2.29
CA GLY A 191 15.77 8.93 -3.43
C GLY A 191 14.45 9.58 -3.04
N PHE A 192 14.18 9.72 -1.76
CA PHE A 192 12.92 10.29 -1.29
C PHE A 192 12.83 11.78 -1.57
N THR A 193 12.05 12.14 -2.57
CA THR A 193 11.83 13.54 -2.98
C THR A 193 10.37 13.93 -2.74
N TRP A 194 10.18 15.02 -2.03
CA TRP A 194 8.86 15.49 -1.59
C TRP A 194 8.85 16.99 -1.27
N ASP A 195 7.67 17.56 -1.29
CA ASP A 195 7.40 18.92 -0.81
C ASP A 195 6.32 18.94 0.27
N PRO A 196 6.41 19.82 1.27
CA PRO A 196 5.33 20.05 2.22
C PRO A 196 4.08 20.54 1.49
N HIS A 197 2.92 19.89 1.71
CA HIS A 197 1.66 20.36 1.16
C HIS A 197 0.76 20.96 2.25
N SER A 198 0.54 20.21 3.33
CA SER A 198 -0.26 20.65 4.46
C SER A 198 0.25 20.02 5.76
N LYS A 199 -0.51 20.20 6.85
CA LYS A 199 -0.15 19.59 8.14
C LYS A 199 -0.05 18.06 8.09
N ASN A 200 -0.94 17.42 7.34
CA ASN A 200 -1.06 15.96 7.30
C ASN A 200 -0.71 15.37 5.92
N LEU A 201 -0.26 16.18 4.97
CA LEU A 201 0.10 15.75 3.63
C LEU A 201 1.43 16.33 3.15
N ILE A 202 2.17 15.50 2.44
CA ILE A 202 3.29 15.88 1.60
C ILE A 202 2.99 15.49 0.16
N ARG A 203 3.49 16.26 -0.79
CA ARG A 203 3.51 15.92 -2.22
C ARG A 203 4.69 15.02 -2.46
N LEU A 204 4.46 13.86 -3.10
CA LEU A 204 5.51 12.93 -3.49
C LEU A 204 5.95 13.18 -4.93
N TYR A 205 7.25 12.98 -5.16
CA TYR A 205 7.83 12.94 -6.50
C TYR A 205 8.56 11.64 -6.76
N ASN A 206 9.16 11.02 -5.72
CA ASN A 206 9.88 9.75 -5.84
C ASN A 206 10.25 9.14 -4.47
N GLY A 207 10.68 7.90 -4.47
CA GLY A 207 11.41 7.28 -3.37
C GLY A 207 10.55 6.72 -2.25
N VAL A 208 9.41 6.11 -2.56
CA VAL A 208 8.61 5.38 -1.57
C VAL A 208 8.58 3.89 -1.89
N TRP A 209 8.59 3.09 -0.83
CA TRP A 209 8.41 1.65 -0.86
C TRP A 209 7.10 1.29 -0.17
N TRP A 210 6.62 0.08 -0.40
CA TRP A 210 5.38 -0.51 0.09
C TRP A 210 4.13 0.05 -0.61
N MET A 211 3.35 -0.88 -1.11
CA MET A 211 2.01 -0.60 -1.61
C MET A 211 0.92 -1.20 -0.70
N SER A 212 1.23 -1.33 0.59
CA SER A 212 0.36 -1.98 1.56
C SER A 212 -0.89 -1.19 1.93
N SER A 213 -0.91 0.12 1.66
CA SER A 213 -2.09 0.95 1.95
C SER A 213 -2.09 2.27 1.18
N TYR A 214 -2.97 2.39 0.22
CA TYR A 214 -3.12 3.59 -0.61
C TYR A 214 -4.56 3.76 -1.10
N VAL A 215 -4.87 4.98 -1.54
CA VAL A 215 -6.16 5.34 -2.14
C VAL A 215 -5.89 5.85 -3.55
N LEU A 216 -6.69 5.42 -4.53
CA LEU A 216 -6.64 5.88 -5.91
C LEU A 216 -7.95 6.53 -6.32
N THR A 217 -7.85 7.53 -7.19
CA THR A 217 -8.98 7.95 -8.03
C THR A 217 -9.15 6.98 -9.20
N ARG A 218 -10.34 6.95 -9.82
CA ARG A 218 -10.61 6.18 -11.04
C ARG A 218 -9.63 6.55 -12.16
N SER A 219 -9.42 7.85 -12.39
CA SER A 219 -8.48 8.34 -13.39
C SER A 219 -7.05 7.85 -13.14
N ALA A 220 -6.63 7.76 -11.87
CA ALA A 220 -5.31 7.22 -11.54
C ALA A 220 -5.20 5.73 -11.87
N ALA A 221 -6.24 4.95 -11.57
CA ALA A 221 -6.25 3.52 -11.91
C ALA A 221 -6.23 3.29 -13.43
N GLU A 222 -6.94 4.13 -14.21
CA GLU A 222 -6.89 4.12 -15.69
C GLU A 222 -5.47 4.40 -16.17
N LYS A 223 -4.82 5.47 -15.69
CA LYS A 223 -3.43 5.81 -16.04
C LYS A 223 -2.45 4.67 -15.72
N LEU A 224 -2.60 4.02 -14.55
CA LEU A 224 -1.75 2.89 -14.17
C LEU A 224 -1.94 1.69 -15.12
N LEU A 225 -3.17 1.38 -15.50
CA LEU A 225 -3.44 0.28 -16.44
C LEU A 225 -3.00 0.60 -17.87
N ASP A 226 -3.09 1.87 -18.29
CA ASP A 226 -2.60 2.32 -19.60
C ASP A 226 -1.06 2.27 -19.70
N ASN A 227 -0.36 2.32 -18.58
CA ASN A 227 1.10 2.28 -18.51
C ASN A 227 1.67 0.86 -18.27
N LEU A 228 0.85 -0.18 -18.36
CA LEU A 228 1.34 -1.56 -18.33
C LEU A 228 2.27 -1.86 -19.51
N PRO A 229 3.25 -2.78 -19.37
CA PRO A 229 3.40 -3.72 -18.26
C PRO A 229 4.02 -3.10 -17.00
N ILE A 230 3.77 -3.72 -15.82
CA ILE A 230 4.60 -3.49 -14.65
C ILE A 230 5.99 -4.09 -14.91
N VAL A 231 7.03 -3.29 -14.74
CA VAL A 231 8.42 -3.71 -14.87
C VAL A 231 9.05 -3.74 -13.48
N GLY A 232 9.43 -4.93 -13.03
CA GLY A 232 9.93 -5.13 -11.67
C GLY A 232 8.84 -5.19 -10.59
N PRO A 233 9.19 -5.11 -9.31
CA PRO A 233 8.23 -5.08 -8.21
C PRO A 233 7.28 -3.87 -8.30
N VAL A 234 6.00 -4.06 -7.98
CA VAL A 234 4.98 -3.01 -8.14
C VAL A 234 5.27 -1.75 -7.33
N ASP A 235 5.83 -1.89 -6.14
CA ASP A 235 6.18 -0.77 -5.26
C ASP A 235 7.39 0.03 -5.75
N VAL A 236 8.21 -0.57 -6.59
CA VAL A 236 9.28 0.10 -7.33
C VAL A 236 8.70 0.79 -8.57
N TRP A 237 7.98 0.03 -9.40
CA TRP A 237 7.42 0.51 -10.66
C TRP A 237 6.50 1.72 -10.48
N ILE A 238 5.72 1.76 -9.40
CA ILE A 238 4.79 2.86 -9.13
C ILE A 238 5.47 4.23 -8.98
N ASN A 239 6.74 4.25 -8.54
CA ASN A 239 7.48 5.51 -8.40
C ASN A 239 7.73 6.18 -9.76
N TYR A 240 7.93 5.39 -10.81
CA TYR A 240 8.06 5.93 -12.17
C TYR A 240 6.74 6.50 -12.70
N GLN A 241 5.61 6.10 -12.13
CA GLN A 241 4.30 6.61 -12.50
C GLN A 241 4.00 7.98 -11.88
N PHE A 242 4.79 8.43 -10.88
CA PHE A 242 4.59 9.76 -10.27
C PHE A 242 4.89 10.93 -11.23
N GLU A 243 5.49 10.66 -12.38
CA GLU A 243 5.58 11.63 -13.48
C GLU A 243 4.17 11.96 -14.05
N TYR A 244 3.25 10.98 -14.03
CA TYR A 244 1.90 11.09 -14.58
C TYR A 244 0.82 11.22 -13.51
N LEU A 245 1.19 11.01 -12.23
CA LEU A 245 0.27 10.99 -11.10
C LEU A 245 0.56 12.12 -10.11
N ASN A 246 -0.50 12.76 -9.66
CA ASN A 246 -0.45 13.65 -8.52
C ASN A 246 -0.43 12.83 -7.23
N ALA A 247 0.78 12.45 -6.77
CA ALA A 247 0.98 11.57 -5.62
C ALA A 247 1.13 12.35 -4.31
N TYR A 248 0.43 11.89 -3.27
CA TYR A 248 0.48 12.45 -1.92
C TYR A 248 0.71 11.35 -0.90
N MET A 249 1.28 11.70 0.25
CA MET A 249 1.51 10.78 1.36
C MET A 249 1.26 11.49 2.69
N THR A 250 0.83 10.73 3.68
CA THR A 250 0.80 11.20 5.06
C THR A 250 2.22 11.15 5.66
N PRO A 251 2.74 12.23 6.27
CA PRO A 251 4.12 12.29 6.77
C PRO A 251 4.39 11.32 7.94
N GLY A 252 3.36 10.70 8.48
CA GLY A 252 3.45 9.58 9.42
C GLY A 252 2.36 8.57 9.06
N ASN A 253 2.73 7.30 8.96
CA ASN A 253 1.82 6.26 8.51
C ASN A 253 0.53 6.23 9.32
N LEU A 254 -0.61 6.43 8.66
CA LEU A 254 -1.95 6.23 9.22
C LEU A 254 -2.32 4.75 9.22
N ILE A 255 -1.76 4.01 8.28
CA ILE A 255 -1.85 2.56 8.16
C ILE A 255 -0.41 2.05 8.05
N THR A 256 -0.05 1.03 8.81
CA THR A 256 1.32 0.54 8.89
C THR A 256 1.32 -0.98 8.74
N GLN A 257 2.27 -1.54 8.02
CA GLN A 257 2.50 -2.99 7.98
C GLN A 257 2.95 -3.54 9.33
N THR A 258 2.61 -4.79 9.62
CA THR A 258 2.98 -5.47 10.86
C THR A 258 4.47 -5.80 10.96
N GLY A 259 5.18 -5.70 9.84
CA GLY A 259 6.64 -5.78 9.73
C GLY A 259 7.14 -7.03 9.02
N MET A 260 8.36 -6.96 8.51
CA MET A 260 9.02 -7.97 7.66
C MET A 260 9.14 -9.38 8.29
N THR A 261 9.03 -9.51 9.61
CA THR A 261 9.13 -10.84 10.29
C THR A 261 7.90 -11.71 10.10
N ASP A 262 6.79 -11.14 9.66
CA ASP A 262 5.53 -11.84 9.41
C ASP A 262 5.17 -11.86 7.90
N SER A 263 6.09 -11.39 7.05
CA SER A 263 5.93 -11.41 5.59
C SER A 263 6.13 -12.82 5.05
N ASP A 264 5.23 -13.27 4.19
CA ASP A 264 5.39 -14.51 3.40
C ASP A 264 6.13 -14.24 2.08
N ASN A 265 6.54 -12.99 1.86
CA ASN A 265 7.20 -12.58 0.63
C ASN A 265 8.64 -13.11 0.54
N THR A 266 8.98 -13.66 -0.62
CA THR A 266 10.36 -13.94 -1.02
C THR A 266 10.79 -12.82 -1.94
N TYR A 267 11.84 -12.12 -1.55
CA TYR A 267 12.32 -10.96 -2.27
C TYR A 267 13.22 -11.34 -3.44
N SER A 268 13.27 -10.49 -4.45
CA SER A 268 14.20 -10.59 -5.54
C SER A 268 15.65 -10.40 -5.08
N PHE A 269 16.60 -10.84 -5.92
CA PHE A 269 18.03 -10.83 -5.63
C PHE A 269 18.61 -9.47 -5.20
N VAL A 270 17.96 -8.38 -5.58
CA VAL A 270 18.37 -7.01 -5.22
C VAL A 270 18.39 -6.76 -3.72
N GLN A 271 17.55 -7.45 -2.94
CA GLN A 271 17.49 -7.24 -1.50
C GLN A 271 18.53 -8.03 -0.71
N GLU A 272 19.20 -8.99 -1.31
CA GLU A 272 20.27 -9.76 -0.65
C GLU A 272 21.57 -8.95 -0.50
N TYR A 273 21.71 -7.81 -1.17
CA TYR A 273 22.87 -6.91 -1.09
C TYR A 273 22.75 -5.81 -0.02
N TYR A 274 21.65 -5.77 0.71
CA TYR A 274 21.40 -4.90 1.85
C TYR A 274 21.25 -5.74 3.14
#